data_fdfb12fdceef27c911d312c9c1b4b313
#
_entry.id   fdfb12fdceef27c911d312c9c1b4b313
#
_cell.length_a   1.000
_cell.length_b   1.000
_cell.length_c   1.000
_cell.angle_alpha   90.00
_cell.angle_beta   90.00
_cell.angle_gamma   90.00
#
_symmetry.space_group_name_H-M   'P 1'
#
loop_
_entity.id
_entity.type
_entity.pdbx_description
1 polymer ?
#
loop_
_entity_poly.entity_id
_entity_poly.type
_entity_poly.pdbx_seq_one_letter_code
_entity_poly.pdbx_strand_id
1 'polypeptide(L)'
;MAVIDLGNIRINWRGAYDAGTTYVKDDAVSYQGSSFIALKEVLNSIPVEGNDWGLLAAGTDQLNQEGDLLIHDGAIPARLARGANAQVLQMVGNQPAWRDQSLDPSRRVWKLAKVNGMGGWYTRVYLMADGTIKACGYGGNYSNGDPNGSHIYLPNRVATEDPDIRFVDVFSGGMQHYGLTANGEVWSWGYNNYGQLGHGDTASLAIAKRIEFFVQNNIQIAKIIPGRPNYYDHACAYFLTTDGKVYACGINSNGNLGNGTSANQYTPVRCGSLIDIIDVSVSGLPHAVYAVQDNGALWVWGYNAQGQLGLGDVTNRQTPILHSSINTAVKAVASCGYNTAGAGPTGHGLVLLADGSIWSAGYNGYGQLGHGDTTDRTSFSQISLSETFIDIFAGDGRYPTSGGVTDQDEVYLWGNNGYGQIGSGNATNQLSPFKPNGSFQGSVSRVLIGGGASYDGCIIQSGDELWAAGYSGNGNLGINSVAGTNNTFQRVLGQSGIIEDWNCYGQGTASWGLGVLYDDGRVDACGDNNSYGETGTQSGNLHDVTTLKNVIF
;
A
#
# COMPACT_ATOMS: atom_id res chain seq x y z
N MET A 1 8.78 20.07 28.41
CA MET A 1 7.69 19.09 28.52
C MET A 1 7.86 18.14 27.36
N ALA A 2 8.21 16.88 27.60
CA ALA A 2 8.29 15.90 26.54
C ALA A 2 6.89 15.33 26.28
N VAL A 3 6.44 15.32 25.07
CA VAL A 3 5.22 14.64 24.63
C VAL A 3 5.65 13.55 23.68
N ILE A 4 5.33 12.31 24.02
CA ILE A 4 5.59 11.15 23.16
C ILE A 4 4.25 10.72 22.59
N ASP A 5 4.10 10.81 21.29
CA ASP A 5 2.91 10.40 20.56
C ASP A 5 3.22 9.08 19.81
N LEU A 6 2.63 7.99 20.26
CA LEU A 6 2.74 6.66 19.65
C LEU A 6 1.42 6.29 18.95
N GLY A 7 0.96 7.16 18.06
CA GLY A 7 -0.34 7.04 17.42
C GLY A 7 -1.47 7.42 18.40
N ASN A 8 -2.27 6.46 18.85
CA ASN A 8 -3.37 6.71 19.78
C ASN A 8 -2.95 6.76 21.25
N ILE A 9 -1.66 6.61 21.57
CA ILE A 9 -1.13 6.67 22.93
C ILE A 9 -0.35 7.97 23.10
N ARG A 10 -0.82 8.84 23.97
CA ARG A 10 -0.14 10.08 24.33
C ARG A 10 0.12 10.08 25.83
N ILE A 11 1.39 10.19 26.25
CA ILE A 11 1.79 10.32 27.64
C ILE A 11 2.52 11.64 27.81
N ASN A 12 2.02 12.51 28.70
CA ASN A 12 2.63 13.78 29.02
C ASN A 12 3.43 13.64 30.33
N TRP A 13 4.75 13.52 30.26
CA TRP A 13 5.58 13.42 31.44
C TRP A 13 5.67 14.79 32.17
N ARG A 14 5.26 14.83 33.45
CA ARG A 14 5.18 16.04 34.27
C ARG A 14 6.27 16.12 35.35
N GLY A 15 7.11 15.09 35.48
CA GLY A 15 8.13 15.00 36.52
C GLY A 15 7.61 14.42 37.84
N ALA A 16 8.15 14.86 38.96
CA ALA A 16 7.68 14.42 40.27
C ALA A 16 6.27 14.93 40.55
N TYR A 17 5.47 14.13 41.25
CA TYR A 17 4.13 14.52 41.68
C TYR A 17 4.15 15.73 42.61
N ASP A 18 3.28 16.70 42.36
CA ASP A 18 3.00 17.87 43.19
C ASP A 18 1.49 17.95 43.51
N ALA A 19 1.15 17.87 44.79
CA ALA A 19 -0.24 17.87 45.28
C ALA A 19 -1.03 19.13 44.89
N GLY A 20 -0.36 20.28 44.65
CA GLY A 20 -1.00 21.51 44.23
C GLY A 20 -1.30 21.63 42.75
N THR A 21 -0.87 20.66 41.95
CA THR A 21 -1.02 20.66 40.49
C THR A 21 -2.23 19.81 40.06
N THR A 22 -3.03 20.36 39.15
CA THR A 22 -4.06 19.56 38.44
C THR A 22 -3.41 18.78 37.32
N TYR A 23 -3.60 17.47 37.31
CA TYR A 23 -3.18 16.58 36.27
C TYR A 23 -4.39 16.18 35.43
N VAL A 24 -4.25 16.23 34.13
CA VAL A 24 -5.29 15.79 33.19
C VAL A 24 -5.03 14.35 32.75
N LYS A 25 -6.00 13.70 32.16
CA LYS A 25 -5.85 12.35 31.62
C LYS A 25 -4.59 12.27 30.75
N ASP A 26 -3.85 11.18 30.88
CA ASP A 26 -2.59 10.88 30.18
C ASP A 26 -1.36 11.70 30.66
N ASP A 27 -1.48 12.54 31.69
CA ASP A 27 -0.31 13.08 32.40
C ASP A 27 0.34 11.98 33.25
N ALA A 28 1.66 11.87 33.20
CA ALA A 28 2.43 10.90 33.98
C ALA A 28 3.37 11.60 34.97
N VAL A 29 3.50 11.02 36.15
CA VAL A 29 4.32 11.54 37.24
C VAL A 29 5.13 10.44 37.92
N SER A 30 6.23 10.82 38.61
CA SER A 30 6.91 9.93 39.56
C SER A 30 6.45 10.21 40.98
N TYR A 31 6.20 9.18 41.78
CA TYR A 31 5.84 9.26 43.18
C TYR A 31 6.32 8.03 43.93
N GLN A 32 7.07 8.26 45.06
CA GLN A 32 7.57 7.20 45.92
C GLN A 32 8.28 6.04 45.21
N GLY A 33 9.09 6.37 44.21
CA GLY A 33 9.86 5.35 43.46
C GLY A 33 9.07 4.60 42.37
N SER A 34 7.85 5.03 42.07
CA SER A 34 7.02 4.44 40.99
C SER A 34 6.57 5.55 40.03
N SER A 35 6.19 5.15 38.81
CA SER A 35 5.59 6.03 37.81
C SER A 35 4.11 5.75 37.67
N PHE A 36 3.29 6.80 37.60
CA PHE A 36 1.84 6.72 37.49
C PHE A 36 1.33 7.58 36.35
N ILE A 37 0.20 7.19 35.77
CA ILE A 37 -0.54 7.95 34.76
C ILE A 37 -1.92 8.33 35.28
N ALA A 38 -2.33 9.58 35.07
CA ALA A 38 -3.67 10.03 35.41
C ALA A 38 -4.70 9.43 34.44
N LEU A 39 -5.69 8.75 34.95
CA LEU A 39 -6.78 8.13 34.17
C LEU A 39 -7.92 9.11 33.87
N LYS A 40 -7.96 10.22 34.60
CA LYS A 40 -8.89 11.35 34.45
C LYS A 40 -8.25 12.61 35.00
N GLU A 41 -8.94 13.75 34.96
CA GLU A 41 -8.48 14.96 35.64
C GLU A 41 -8.46 14.77 37.18
N VAL A 42 -7.32 15.03 37.82
CA VAL A 42 -7.10 14.84 39.26
C VAL A 42 -6.39 16.05 39.87
N LEU A 43 -6.86 16.46 41.05
CA LEU A 43 -6.25 17.48 41.89
C LEU A 43 -6.20 16.97 43.32
N ASN A 44 -5.05 17.11 43.99
CA ASN A 44 -4.84 16.64 45.37
C ASN A 44 -5.05 15.13 45.60
N SER A 45 -5.05 14.33 44.56
CA SER A 45 -5.12 12.87 44.65
C SER A 45 -3.72 12.27 44.58
N ILE A 46 -3.27 11.68 45.67
CA ILE A 46 -1.96 11.03 45.74
C ILE A 46 -1.90 9.87 44.75
N PRO A 47 -0.84 9.74 43.93
CA PRO A 47 -0.69 8.65 42.97
C PRO A 47 -0.61 7.28 43.66
N VAL A 48 -1.68 6.52 43.54
CA VAL A 48 -1.77 5.10 43.89
C VAL A 48 -2.64 4.42 42.83
N GLU A 49 -2.33 3.18 42.52
CA GLU A 49 -3.12 2.46 41.53
C GLU A 49 -4.60 2.34 41.95
N GLY A 50 -5.49 2.73 41.04
CA GLY A 50 -6.93 2.74 41.31
C GLY A 50 -7.74 3.54 40.28
N ASN A 51 -8.81 4.20 40.74
CA ASN A 51 -9.75 4.90 39.85
C ASN A 51 -9.21 6.19 39.25
N ASP A 52 -8.19 6.81 39.86
CA ASP A 52 -7.64 8.12 39.50
C ASP A 52 -6.30 7.97 38.78
N TRP A 53 -5.51 6.99 39.16
CA TRP A 53 -4.16 6.77 38.67
C TRP A 53 -3.95 5.31 38.25
N GLY A 54 -3.28 5.12 37.11
CA GLY A 54 -2.77 3.84 36.67
C GLY A 54 -1.28 3.71 36.99
N LEU A 55 -0.85 2.57 37.52
CA LEU A 55 0.55 2.27 37.70
C LEU A 55 1.21 2.04 36.34
N LEU A 56 2.24 2.85 36.01
CA LEU A 56 3.05 2.66 34.80
C LEU A 56 4.27 1.77 35.09
N ALA A 57 4.98 2.06 36.20
CA ALA A 57 6.14 1.27 36.59
C ALA A 57 6.34 1.36 38.12
N ALA A 58 6.85 0.29 38.72
CA ALA A 58 7.06 0.19 40.15
C ALA A 58 8.56 0.08 40.52
N GLY A 59 8.95 0.74 41.62
CA GLY A 59 10.28 0.61 42.18
C GLY A 59 11.36 1.12 41.23
N THR A 60 12.34 0.28 40.90
CA THR A 60 13.48 0.64 40.06
C THR A 60 13.13 0.85 38.59
N ASP A 61 11.93 0.43 38.17
CA ASP A 61 11.49 0.50 36.78
C ASP A 61 10.72 1.79 36.45
N GLN A 62 10.78 2.78 37.34
CA GLN A 62 10.14 4.08 37.11
C GLN A 62 10.72 4.82 35.89
N LEU A 63 9.86 5.59 35.22
CA LEU A 63 10.31 6.57 34.21
C LEU A 63 11.01 7.72 34.95
N ASN A 64 12.31 7.85 34.80
CA ASN A 64 13.13 8.80 35.56
C ASN A 64 13.87 9.81 34.69
N GLN A 65 13.77 9.72 33.39
CA GLN A 65 14.38 10.63 32.43
C GLN A 65 13.42 10.99 31.31
N GLU A 66 13.57 12.19 30.78
CA GLU A 66 12.87 12.61 29.58
C GLU A 66 13.28 11.70 28.41
N GLY A 67 12.30 11.11 27.73
CA GLY A 67 12.49 10.17 26.64
C GLY A 67 12.49 8.69 27.04
N ASP A 68 12.35 8.36 28.33
CA ASP A 68 12.08 6.97 28.74
C ASP A 68 10.64 6.58 28.36
N LEU A 69 10.47 5.33 27.99
CA LEU A 69 9.18 4.73 27.65
C LEU A 69 8.89 3.51 28.51
N LEU A 70 7.62 3.29 28.79
CA LEU A 70 7.14 2.04 29.35
C LEU A 70 6.69 1.14 28.20
N ILE A 71 7.16 -0.09 28.21
CA ILE A 71 6.71 -1.14 27.28
C ILE A 71 6.04 -2.27 28.07
N HIS A 72 5.12 -2.97 27.42
CA HIS A 72 4.42 -4.12 27.98
C HIS A 72 4.68 -5.34 27.12
N ASP A 73 5.37 -6.33 27.67
CA ASP A 73 5.75 -7.57 26.97
C ASP A 73 4.79 -8.75 27.22
N GLY A 74 3.60 -8.43 27.72
CA GLY A 74 2.53 -9.41 27.99
C GLY A 74 2.37 -9.80 29.46
N ALA A 75 3.33 -9.55 30.33
CA ALA A 75 3.26 -9.96 31.74
C ALA A 75 3.46 -8.82 32.74
N ILE A 76 4.50 -8.01 32.59
CA ILE A 76 4.86 -6.90 33.50
C ILE A 76 5.31 -5.71 32.65
N PRO A 77 4.81 -4.49 32.94
CA PRO A 77 5.35 -3.28 32.30
C PRO A 77 6.84 -3.14 32.60
N ALA A 78 7.65 -2.97 31.57
CA ALA A 78 9.08 -2.76 31.68
C ALA A 78 9.49 -1.37 31.13
N ARG A 79 10.46 -0.74 31.77
CA ARG A 79 11.02 0.51 31.31
C ARG A 79 11.92 0.29 30.10
N LEU A 80 11.66 1.00 29.01
CA LEU A 80 12.61 1.18 27.93
C LEU A 80 13.35 2.50 28.17
N ALA A 81 14.62 2.42 28.60
CA ALA A 81 15.45 3.59 28.82
C ALA A 81 15.60 4.39 27.52
N ARG A 82 15.77 5.72 27.67
CA ARG A 82 16.05 6.60 26.53
C ARG A 82 17.21 6.08 25.70
N GLY A 83 17.04 6.02 24.39
CA GLY A 83 18.12 5.70 23.45
C GLY A 83 19.25 6.72 23.48
N ALA A 84 20.44 6.31 23.08
CA ALA A 84 21.57 7.20 22.90
C ALA A 84 21.34 8.22 21.78
N ASN A 85 22.15 9.25 21.69
CA ASN A 85 22.13 10.17 20.56
C ASN A 85 22.30 9.37 19.25
N ALA A 86 21.51 9.75 18.23
CA ALA A 86 21.40 9.08 16.94
C ALA A 86 20.69 7.70 16.96
N GLN A 87 20.06 7.31 18.05
CA GLN A 87 19.12 6.19 18.06
C GLN A 87 17.69 6.66 17.85
N VAL A 88 16.90 5.90 17.11
CA VAL A 88 15.47 6.11 16.95
C VAL A 88 14.69 4.97 17.57
N LEU A 89 13.52 5.30 18.08
CA LEU A 89 12.58 4.30 18.56
C LEU A 89 11.88 3.65 17.37
N GLN A 90 11.99 2.34 17.27
CA GLN A 90 11.33 1.53 16.25
C GLN A 90 10.61 0.36 16.88
N MET A 91 9.54 -0.10 16.24
CA MET A 91 8.91 -1.38 16.58
C MET A 91 9.75 -2.51 15.98
N VAL A 92 10.15 -3.47 16.80
CA VAL A 92 10.88 -4.67 16.40
C VAL A 92 9.96 -5.86 16.74
N GLY A 93 9.29 -6.38 15.74
CA GLY A 93 8.11 -7.20 15.95
C GLY A 93 7.03 -6.38 16.67
N ASN A 94 6.54 -6.88 17.80
CA ASN A 94 5.55 -6.18 18.62
C ASN A 94 6.16 -5.39 19.79
N GLN A 95 7.48 -5.21 19.84
CA GLN A 95 8.17 -4.50 20.92
C GLN A 95 8.87 -3.23 20.42
N PRO A 96 8.74 -2.09 21.11
CA PRO A 96 9.53 -0.90 20.82
C PRO A 96 10.99 -1.12 21.25
N ALA A 97 11.94 -0.76 20.38
CA ALA A 97 13.37 -0.83 20.64
C ALA A 97 14.10 0.39 20.07
N TRP A 98 15.16 0.84 20.76
CA TRP A 98 16.06 1.84 20.22
C TRP A 98 17.03 1.19 19.23
N ARG A 99 17.06 1.73 18.01
CA ARG A 99 17.98 1.28 16.96
C ARG A 99 19.01 2.33 16.67
N ASP A 100 20.23 1.88 16.43
CA ASP A 100 21.33 2.75 16.08
C ASP A 100 21.13 3.30 14.65
N GLN A 101 21.08 4.63 14.51
CA GLN A 101 21.09 5.31 13.20
C GLN A 101 22.51 5.54 12.66
N SER A 102 23.51 4.83 13.17
CA SER A 102 24.90 4.98 12.72
C SER A 102 25.12 4.61 11.25
N LEU A 103 24.13 4.00 10.59
CA LEU A 103 24.10 3.90 9.14
C LEU A 103 23.68 5.26 8.57
N ASP A 104 24.48 5.82 7.67
CA ASP A 104 24.18 7.01 6.90
C ASP A 104 22.71 7.00 6.44
N PRO A 105 21.84 7.93 6.90
CA PRO A 105 20.41 7.92 6.57
C PRO A 105 20.13 7.93 5.07
N SER A 106 21.09 8.43 4.25
CA SER A 106 20.99 8.40 2.78
C SER A 106 21.18 7.01 2.17
N ARG A 107 21.60 6.02 2.98
CA ARG A 107 21.77 4.62 2.58
C ARG A 107 20.72 3.68 3.18
N ARG A 108 19.97 4.15 4.16
CA ARG A 108 18.89 3.38 4.80
C ARG A 108 17.58 3.67 4.10
N VAL A 109 16.88 2.65 3.65
CA VAL A 109 15.51 2.78 3.13
C VAL A 109 14.53 2.84 4.30
N TRP A 110 13.62 3.81 4.26
CA TRP A 110 12.52 3.91 5.21
C TRP A 110 11.25 3.26 4.69
N LYS A 111 10.94 3.46 3.40
CA LYS A 111 9.74 2.87 2.78
C LYS A 111 10.02 2.47 1.34
N LEU A 112 9.37 1.43 0.90
CA LEU A 112 9.20 1.15 -0.53
C LEU A 112 8.07 2.01 -1.09
N ALA A 113 8.16 2.40 -2.37
CA ALA A 113 7.08 3.14 -3.00
C ALA A 113 5.78 2.34 -2.95
N LYS A 114 4.71 2.96 -2.46
CA LYS A 114 3.39 2.36 -2.50
C LYS A 114 2.93 2.26 -3.96
N VAL A 115 2.72 1.04 -4.41
CA VAL A 115 2.17 0.74 -5.73
C VAL A 115 0.71 0.32 -5.57
N ASN A 116 -0.14 0.75 -6.48
CA ASN A 116 -1.52 0.31 -6.52
C ASN A 116 -1.56 -1.08 -7.17
N GLY A 117 -1.35 -2.16 -6.37
CA GLY A 117 -1.24 -3.57 -6.76
C GLY A 117 0.15 -3.99 -7.27
N MET A 118 0.23 -5.16 -7.95
CA MET A 118 1.49 -5.63 -8.54
C MET A 118 1.69 -4.91 -9.88
N GLY A 119 2.63 -3.98 -9.97
CA GLY A 119 2.99 -3.39 -11.25
C GLY A 119 3.49 -1.96 -11.19
N GLY A 120 4.78 -1.78 -11.36
CA GLY A 120 5.43 -0.57 -11.83
C GLY A 120 6.32 -0.96 -13.00
N TRP A 121 6.30 -0.23 -14.11
CA TRP A 121 7.18 -0.48 -15.25
C TRP A 121 8.62 -0.40 -14.80
N TYR A 122 9.34 -1.51 -14.78
CA TYR A 122 10.79 -1.63 -14.67
C TYR A 122 11.55 -0.57 -13.83
N THR A 123 10.84 0.17 -12.97
CA THR A 123 11.42 1.22 -12.11
C THR A 123 11.04 0.96 -10.66
N ARG A 124 12.05 0.97 -9.80
CA ARG A 124 11.89 0.93 -8.34
C ARG A 124 12.16 2.29 -7.76
N VAL A 125 11.36 2.65 -6.78
CA VAL A 125 11.47 3.91 -6.05
C VAL A 125 11.51 3.63 -4.56
N TYR A 126 12.43 4.29 -3.87
CA TYR A 126 12.73 4.12 -2.45
C TYR A 126 12.67 5.47 -1.74
N LEU A 127 11.97 5.52 -0.62
CA LEU A 127 12.07 6.63 0.31
C LEU A 127 13.19 6.33 1.31
N MET A 128 14.17 7.20 1.38
CA MET A 128 15.31 7.04 2.28
C MET A 128 14.99 7.62 3.67
N ALA A 129 15.73 7.19 4.69
CA ALA A 129 15.53 7.64 6.06
C ALA A 129 15.83 9.14 6.27
N ASP A 130 16.60 9.76 5.37
CA ASP A 130 16.83 11.20 5.34
C ASP A 130 15.71 11.99 4.64
N GLY A 131 14.65 11.32 4.20
CA GLY A 131 13.53 11.92 3.47
C GLY A 131 13.81 12.18 1.98
N THR A 132 14.95 11.75 1.45
CA THR A 132 15.22 11.82 0.00
C THR A 132 14.64 10.61 -0.73
N ILE A 133 14.52 10.70 -2.05
CA ILE A 133 14.04 9.60 -2.89
C ILE A 133 15.18 9.09 -3.75
N LYS A 134 15.30 7.76 -3.85
CA LYS A 134 16.18 7.09 -4.83
C LYS A 134 15.35 6.24 -5.78
N ALA A 135 15.83 6.03 -7.00
CA ALA A 135 15.22 5.15 -7.98
C ALA A 135 16.27 4.40 -8.79
N CYS A 136 15.89 3.21 -9.32
CA CYS A 136 16.67 2.46 -10.29
C CYS A 136 15.76 1.78 -11.32
N GLY A 137 16.34 1.26 -12.40
CA GLY A 137 15.61 0.57 -13.46
C GLY A 137 15.48 1.40 -14.73
N TYR A 138 14.33 1.27 -15.39
CA TYR A 138 14.04 1.86 -16.70
C TYR A 138 14.07 3.40 -16.67
N GLY A 139 14.81 4.00 -17.62
CA GLY A 139 14.95 5.45 -17.76
C GLY A 139 14.04 6.09 -18.79
N GLY A 140 13.31 5.29 -19.59
CA GLY A 140 12.39 5.85 -20.57
C GLY A 140 11.34 6.74 -19.92
N ASN A 141 11.01 7.86 -20.57
CA ASN A 141 10.13 8.89 -20.03
C ASN A 141 10.57 9.43 -18.66
N TYR A 142 11.86 9.33 -18.35
CA TYR A 142 12.48 9.82 -17.11
C TYR A 142 11.94 9.16 -15.83
N SER A 143 11.38 7.95 -15.91
CA SER A 143 10.71 7.31 -14.77
C SER A 143 11.65 7.06 -13.59
N ASN A 144 12.94 6.77 -13.83
CA ASN A 144 13.94 6.60 -12.78
C ASN A 144 14.60 7.94 -12.33
N GLY A 145 14.15 9.09 -12.84
CA GLY A 145 14.67 10.41 -12.49
C GLY A 145 16.01 10.76 -13.15
N ASP A 146 16.47 10.00 -14.17
CA ASP A 146 17.66 10.36 -14.94
C ASP A 146 17.30 11.39 -16.03
N PRO A 147 17.89 12.60 -16.02
CA PRO A 147 17.63 13.62 -17.04
C PRO A 147 18.07 13.23 -18.44
N ASN A 148 18.93 12.23 -18.59
CA ASN A 148 19.34 11.71 -19.89
C ASN A 148 18.42 10.59 -20.41
N GLY A 149 17.45 10.14 -19.60
CA GLY A 149 16.58 9.01 -19.93
C GLY A 149 17.30 7.66 -19.99
N SER A 150 18.47 7.55 -19.35
CA SER A 150 19.26 6.32 -19.33
C SER A 150 18.76 5.35 -18.26
N HIS A 151 18.97 4.05 -18.45
CA HIS A 151 18.69 3.06 -17.42
C HIS A 151 19.67 3.20 -16.26
N ILE A 152 19.17 3.09 -15.02
CA ILE A 152 19.97 3.15 -13.80
C ILE A 152 19.94 1.78 -13.12
N TYR A 153 21.10 1.13 -13.03
CA TYR A 153 21.22 -0.24 -12.49
C TYR A 153 21.34 -0.28 -10.96
N LEU A 154 21.76 0.79 -10.32
CA LEU A 154 21.82 0.94 -8.87
C LEU A 154 21.00 2.15 -8.43
N PRO A 155 20.32 2.10 -7.27
CA PRO A 155 19.50 3.19 -6.81
C PRO A 155 20.27 4.53 -6.75
N ASN A 156 19.83 5.52 -7.51
CA ASN A 156 20.39 6.86 -7.55
C ASN A 156 19.35 7.90 -7.07
N ARG A 157 19.82 9.03 -6.53
CA ARG A 157 18.96 10.09 -6.03
C ARG A 157 18.13 10.69 -7.18
N VAL A 158 16.83 10.77 -7.00
CA VAL A 158 15.93 11.54 -7.86
C VAL A 158 16.15 13.02 -7.58
N ALA A 159 16.46 13.80 -8.62
CA ALA A 159 16.61 15.23 -8.49
C ALA A 159 15.25 15.90 -8.23
N THR A 160 15.25 16.98 -7.46
CA THR A 160 14.06 17.77 -7.12
C THR A 160 14.31 19.25 -7.44
N GLU A 161 13.29 20.02 -7.78
CA GLU A 161 13.42 21.48 -7.98
C GLU A 161 13.93 22.19 -6.71
N ASP A 162 13.59 21.66 -5.53
CA ASP A 162 14.12 22.08 -4.23
C ASP A 162 14.98 20.96 -3.64
N PRO A 163 16.32 21.10 -3.56
CA PRO A 163 17.20 20.05 -3.06
C PRO A 163 17.04 19.76 -1.57
N ASP A 164 16.41 20.67 -0.82
CA ASP A 164 16.20 20.55 0.62
C ASP A 164 14.84 19.93 0.96
N ILE A 165 13.99 19.66 -0.02
CA ILE A 165 12.69 19.01 0.21
C ILE A 165 12.87 17.62 0.81
N ARG A 166 11.99 17.29 1.75
CA ARG A 166 11.94 15.97 2.40
C ARG A 166 10.55 15.38 2.30
N PHE A 167 10.51 14.11 1.91
CA PHE A 167 9.29 13.36 1.75
C PHE A 167 9.04 12.45 2.95
N VAL A 168 7.77 12.19 3.24
CA VAL A 168 7.29 11.25 4.26
C VAL A 168 6.63 10.03 3.66
N ASP A 169 6.27 10.12 2.37
CA ASP A 169 5.72 8.99 1.62
C ASP A 169 6.03 9.10 0.13
N VAL A 170 6.02 7.95 -0.58
CA VAL A 170 6.28 7.87 -2.02
C VAL A 170 5.34 6.86 -2.67
N PHE A 171 4.86 7.18 -3.88
CA PHE A 171 3.87 6.41 -4.61
C PHE A 171 4.32 6.22 -6.06
N SER A 172 4.03 5.05 -6.62
CA SER A 172 4.38 4.71 -8.00
C SER A 172 3.18 4.15 -8.76
N GLY A 173 2.89 4.70 -9.92
CA GLY A 173 1.90 4.21 -10.88
C GLY A 173 2.55 3.63 -12.14
N GLY A 174 3.74 3.08 -12.01
CA GLY A 174 4.48 2.52 -13.14
C GLY A 174 5.57 3.45 -13.65
N MET A 175 5.30 4.29 -14.62
CA MET A 175 6.25 5.29 -15.15
C MET A 175 6.05 6.69 -14.57
N GLN A 176 4.99 6.95 -13.82
CA GLN A 176 4.77 8.19 -13.08
C GLN A 176 4.90 7.94 -11.58
N HIS A 177 5.50 8.87 -10.89
CA HIS A 177 5.82 8.76 -9.47
C HIS A 177 5.46 10.04 -8.72
N TYR A 178 5.17 9.89 -7.41
CA TYR A 178 4.74 11.01 -6.57
C TYR A 178 5.42 10.90 -5.21
N GLY A 179 5.90 12.04 -4.71
CA GLY A 179 6.37 12.22 -3.34
C GLY A 179 5.37 13.06 -2.55
N LEU A 180 5.10 12.68 -1.30
CA LEU A 180 4.27 13.42 -0.37
C LEU A 180 5.13 13.97 0.76
N THR A 181 4.99 15.25 1.06
CA THR A 181 5.67 15.90 2.19
C THR A 181 4.82 15.89 3.46
N ALA A 182 5.42 16.16 4.61
CA ALA A 182 4.74 16.16 5.90
C ALA A 182 3.61 17.22 6.01
N ASN A 183 3.71 18.30 5.22
CA ASN A 183 2.68 19.36 5.17
C ASN A 183 1.63 19.11 4.07
N GLY A 184 1.63 17.91 3.44
CA GLY A 184 0.63 17.52 2.44
C GLY A 184 0.85 18.07 1.04
N GLU A 185 2.05 18.59 0.73
CA GLU A 185 2.42 18.97 -0.63
C GLU A 185 2.76 17.74 -1.46
N VAL A 186 2.40 17.78 -2.75
CA VAL A 186 2.64 16.70 -3.71
C VAL A 186 3.68 17.12 -4.74
N TRP A 187 4.64 16.25 -4.97
CA TRP A 187 5.65 16.36 -5.99
C TRP A 187 5.53 15.20 -6.98
N SER A 188 5.76 15.41 -8.26
CA SER A 188 5.62 14.36 -9.27
C SER A 188 6.71 14.41 -10.33
N TRP A 189 7.03 13.25 -10.92
CA TRP A 189 8.01 13.09 -12.03
C TRP A 189 7.71 11.84 -12.85
N GLY A 190 8.41 11.72 -13.98
CA GLY A 190 8.26 10.61 -14.92
C GLY A 190 7.34 10.93 -16.08
N TYR A 191 6.59 9.96 -16.54
CA TYR A 191 5.72 10.01 -17.71
C TYR A 191 4.51 10.92 -17.55
N ASN A 192 4.20 11.76 -18.57
CA ASN A 192 3.14 12.77 -18.49
C ASN A 192 2.29 12.97 -19.77
N ASN A 193 2.34 12.09 -20.75
CA ASN A 193 1.64 12.33 -22.03
C ASN A 193 0.12 12.58 -21.93
N TYR A 194 -0.49 12.27 -20.79
CA TYR A 194 -1.92 12.48 -20.53
C TYR A 194 -2.19 13.55 -19.46
N GLY A 195 -1.13 14.23 -18.94
CA GLY A 195 -1.25 15.22 -17.87
C GLY A 195 -1.37 14.63 -16.46
N GLN A 196 -1.02 13.35 -16.30
CA GLN A 196 -1.14 12.65 -15.01
C GLN A 196 -0.22 13.21 -13.91
N LEU A 197 0.83 13.95 -14.25
CA LEU A 197 1.68 14.65 -13.28
C LEU A 197 1.04 15.92 -12.71
N GLY A 198 -0.04 16.45 -13.34
CA GLY A 198 -0.84 17.53 -12.79
C GLY A 198 -0.28 18.94 -12.95
N HIS A 199 0.67 19.19 -13.87
CA HIS A 199 1.36 20.49 -14.04
C HIS A 199 0.73 21.43 -15.08
N GLY A 200 -0.40 21.03 -15.71
CA GLY A 200 -1.09 21.82 -16.73
C GLY A 200 -0.60 21.57 -18.15
N ASP A 201 0.31 20.63 -18.34
CA ASP A 201 0.88 20.23 -19.62
C ASP A 201 1.01 18.71 -19.76
N THR A 202 1.67 18.25 -20.83
CA THR A 202 1.92 16.83 -21.11
C THR A 202 3.42 16.51 -21.19
N ALA A 203 4.29 17.38 -20.68
CA ALA A 203 5.73 17.17 -20.68
C ALA A 203 6.14 16.19 -19.59
N SER A 204 6.83 15.10 -19.94
CA SER A 204 7.44 14.18 -18.97
C SER A 204 8.59 14.88 -18.24
N LEU A 205 8.77 14.59 -16.95
CA LEU A 205 9.70 15.28 -16.07
C LEU A 205 10.76 14.32 -15.51
N ALA A 206 12.03 14.67 -15.70
CA ALA A 206 13.16 13.97 -15.09
C ALA A 206 13.44 14.42 -13.64
N ILE A 207 12.98 15.62 -13.29
CA ILE A 207 13.17 16.24 -11.97
C ILE A 207 11.82 16.28 -11.28
N ALA A 208 11.74 15.83 -10.04
CA ALA A 208 10.51 15.92 -9.28
C ALA A 208 10.15 17.40 -9.06
N LYS A 209 8.91 17.74 -9.42
CA LYS A 209 8.37 19.09 -9.42
C LYS A 209 7.12 19.15 -8.56
N ARG A 210 6.92 20.24 -7.81
CA ARG A 210 5.75 20.46 -6.97
C ARG A 210 4.50 20.73 -7.82
N ILE A 211 3.38 20.10 -7.47
CA ILE A 211 2.09 20.38 -8.11
C ILE A 211 1.51 21.66 -7.53
N GLU A 212 1.73 22.78 -8.23
CA GLU A 212 1.37 24.13 -7.76
C GLU A 212 -0.14 24.31 -7.54
N PHE A 213 -0.99 23.57 -8.26
CA PHE A 213 -2.44 23.63 -8.09
C PHE A 213 -2.88 23.46 -6.64
N PHE A 214 -2.30 22.48 -5.92
CA PHE A 214 -2.68 22.23 -4.52
C PHE A 214 -2.22 23.35 -3.58
N VAL A 215 -1.04 23.88 -3.79
CA VAL A 215 -0.50 24.99 -2.99
C VAL A 215 -1.30 26.27 -3.19
N GLN A 216 -1.58 26.65 -4.44
CA GLN A 216 -2.35 27.85 -4.78
C GLN A 216 -3.79 27.81 -4.26
N ASN A 217 -4.36 26.62 -4.09
CA ASN A 217 -5.72 26.44 -3.57
C ASN A 217 -5.76 26.05 -2.08
N ASN A 218 -4.61 26.05 -1.39
CA ASN A 218 -4.47 25.67 0.02
C ASN A 218 -5.06 24.26 0.31
N ILE A 219 -4.74 23.29 -0.54
CA ILE A 219 -5.22 21.91 -0.43
C ILE A 219 -4.08 21.03 0.06
N GLN A 220 -4.32 20.30 1.15
CA GLN A 220 -3.39 19.32 1.71
C GLN A 220 -3.83 17.91 1.32
N ILE A 221 -2.87 17.11 0.84
CA ILE A 221 -3.10 15.74 0.40
C ILE A 221 -2.71 14.77 1.52
N ALA A 222 -3.61 13.84 1.82
CA ALA A 222 -3.41 12.75 2.77
C ALA A 222 -2.91 11.46 2.10
N LYS A 223 -3.41 11.17 0.88
CA LYS A 223 -3.09 9.93 0.15
C LYS A 223 -3.08 10.18 -1.35
N ILE A 224 -2.13 9.56 -2.03
CA ILE A 224 -2.04 9.57 -3.50
C ILE A 224 -2.34 8.16 -4.00
N ILE A 225 -3.19 8.04 -4.99
CA ILE A 225 -3.57 6.78 -5.62
C ILE A 225 -3.24 6.90 -7.11
N PRO A 226 -2.04 6.52 -7.54
CA PRO A 226 -1.70 6.48 -8.95
C PRO A 226 -2.57 5.44 -9.64
N GLY A 227 -3.22 5.82 -10.73
CA GLY A 227 -3.86 4.88 -11.62
C GLY A 227 -2.80 4.04 -12.33
N ARG A 228 -3.09 2.75 -12.51
CA ARG A 228 -2.14 1.86 -13.18
C ARG A 228 -2.14 2.10 -14.69
N PRO A 229 -0.98 2.27 -15.33
CA PRO A 229 -0.89 2.16 -16.76
C PRO A 229 -1.10 0.68 -17.16
N ASN A 230 -1.65 0.49 -18.33
CA ASN A 230 -1.51 -0.80 -19.01
C ASN A 230 -0.32 -0.73 -19.98
N TYR A 231 -0.17 -1.79 -20.82
CA TYR A 231 0.86 -1.89 -21.86
C TYR A 231 0.99 -0.65 -22.80
N TYR A 232 0.04 0.30 -22.78
CA TYR A 232 -0.03 1.48 -23.63
C TYR A 232 0.08 2.81 -22.87
N ASP A 233 0.62 2.81 -21.64
CA ASP A 233 0.98 4.02 -20.87
C ASP A 233 -0.15 4.99 -20.51
N HIS A 234 -1.41 4.56 -20.59
CA HIS A 234 -2.55 5.40 -20.24
C HIS A 234 -2.70 5.48 -18.71
N ALA A 235 -2.41 6.63 -18.14
CA ALA A 235 -2.42 6.80 -16.69
C ALA A 235 -3.24 8.01 -16.22
N CYS A 236 -3.73 7.92 -15.01
CA CYS A 236 -4.34 8.99 -14.23
C CYS A 236 -3.76 8.98 -12.81
N ALA A 237 -4.07 9.98 -12.02
CA ALA A 237 -3.74 10.01 -10.60
C ALA A 237 -4.92 10.59 -9.82
N TYR A 238 -5.13 10.05 -8.61
CA TYR A 238 -6.13 10.54 -7.66
C TYR A 238 -5.44 10.99 -6.39
N PHE A 239 -5.99 12.03 -5.80
CA PHE A 239 -5.46 12.70 -4.63
C PHE A 239 -6.59 12.84 -3.60
N LEU A 240 -6.49 12.08 -2.51
CA LEU A 240 -7.38 12.20 -1.37
C LEU A 240 -6.85 13.27 -0.44
N THR A 241 -7.65 14.28 -0.16
CA THR A 241 -7.28 15.39 0.72
C THR A 241 -7.47 15.03 2.19
N THR A 242 -6.84 15.79 3.08
CA THR A 242 -7.00 15.63 4.53
C THR A 242 -8.41 15.91 5.04
N ASP A 243 -9.21 16.65 4.26
CA ASP A 243 -10.63 16.96 4.54
C ASP A 243 -11.60 16.07 3.74
N GLY A 244 -11.15 14.90 3.26
CA GLY A 244 -12.01 13.90 2.64
C GLY A 244 -12.54 14.21 1.24
N LYS A 245 -11.92 15.15 0.51
CA LYS A 245 -12.24 15.41 -0.89
C LYS A 245 -11.34 14.62 -1.82
N VAL A 246 -11.77 14.39 -3.08
CA VAL A 246 -10.99 13.66 -4.08
C VAL A 246 -10.77 14.55 -5.29
N TYR A 247 -9.50 14.63 -5.72
CA TYR A 247 -9.08 15.28 -6.96
C TYR A 247 -8.45 14.24 -7.89
N ALA A 248 -8.46 14.50 -9.20
CA ALA A 248 -7.83 13.62 -10.18
C ALA A 248 -7.29 14.39 -11.39
N CYS A 249 -6.27 13.84 -12.06
CA CYS A 249 -5.76 14.31 -13.35
C CYS A 249 -5.28 13.14 -14.22
N GLY A 250 -5.03 13.40 -15.49
CA GLY A 250 -4.60 12.43 -16.47
C GLY A 250 -5.67 12.04 -17.47
N ILE A 251 -5.65 10.77 -17.92
CA ILE A 251 -6.61 10.24 -18.91
C ILE A 251 -8.02 10.19 -18.36
N ASN A 252 -9.01 10.50 -19.21
CA ASN A 252 -10.44 10.57 -18.84
C ASN A 252 -11.40 9.98 -19.87
N SER A 253 -10.94 9.15 -20.78
CA SER A 253 -11.74 8.65 -21.92
C SER A 253 -13.04 7.93 -21.52
N ASN A 254 -13.15 7.41 -20.30
CA ASN A 254 -14.33 6.72 -19.77
C ASN A 254 -15.05 7.54 -18.68
N GLY A 255 -14.72 8.82 -18.49
CA GLY A 255 -15.23 9.64 -17.41
C GLY A 255 -14.64 9.28 -16.04
N ASN A 256 -13.54 8.57 -16.02
CA ASN A 256 -12.91 8.06 -14.80
C ASN A 256 -12.40 9.15 -13.85
N LEU A 257 -12.15 10.36 -14.31
CA LEU A 257 -11.82 11.48 -13.40
C LEU A 257 -13.05 12.04 -12.64
N GLY A 258 -14.27 11.59 -12.98
CA GLY A 258 -15.46 11.92 -12.22
C GLY A 258 -15.89 13.41 -12.25
N ASN A 259 -15.38 14.19 -13.20
CA ASN A 259 -15.61 15.64 -13.30
C ASN A 259 -16.75 16.04 -14.24
N GLY A 260 -17.56 15.06 -14.69
CA GLY A 260 -18.68 15.28 -15.62
C GLY A 260 -18.30 15.35 -17.10
N THR A 261 -17.05 15.07 -17.44
CA THR A 261 -16.56 15.07 -18.82
C THR A 261 -15.81 13.78 -19.16
N SER A 262 -15.41 13.62 -20.43
CA SER A 262 -14.50 12.57 -20.88
C SER A 262 -13.19 13.12 -21.45
N ALA A 263 -12.92 14.42 -21.27
CA ALA A 263 -11.68 15.05 -21.70
C ALA A 263 -10.57 14.86 -20.65
N ASN A 264 -9.35 14.56 -21.10
CA ASN A 264 -8.18 14.49 -20.24
C ASN A 264 -7.98 15.80 -19.47
N GLN A 265 -7.47 15.70 -18.24
CA GLN A 265 -7.21 16.86 -17.40
C GLN A 265 -5.71 16.90 -17.07
N TYR A 266 -5.08 18.01 -17.38
CA TYR A 266 -3.64 18.22 -17.19
C TYR A 266 -3.32 18.89 -15.86
N THR A 267 -4.33 19.41 -15.20
CA THR A 267 -4.29 19.90 -13.81
C THR A 267 -5.28 19.10 -12.97
N PRO A 268 -5.08 18.95 -11.66
CA PRO A 268 -6.03 18.27 -10.80
C PRO A 268 -7.42 18.92 -10.85
N VAL A 269 -8.46 18.12 -11.08
CA VAL A 269 -9.86 18.52 -11.03
C VAL A 269 -10.59 17.75 -9.94
N ARG A 270 -11.62 18.35 -9.34
CA ARG A 270 -12.40 17.70 -8.30
C ARG A 270 -13.31 16.61 -8.88
N CYS A 271 -13.34 15.44 -8.25
CA CYS A 271 -14.23 14.34 -8.59
C CYS A 271 -15.62 14.61 -8.02
N GLY A 272 -16.50 15.24 -8.81
CA GLY A 272 -17.83 15.62 -8.36
C GLY A 272 -17.83 16.46 -7.08
N SER A 273 -18.82 16.23 -6.21
CA SER A 273 -18.97 16.90 -4.92
C SER A 273 -18.65 15.99 -3.72
N LEU A 274 -17.79 14.98 -3.91
CA LEU A 274 -17.40 14.03 -2.85
C LEU A 274 -16.82 14.76 -1.63
N ILE A 275 -17.26 14.34 -0.44
CA ILE A 275 -16.80 14.80 0.87
C ILE A 275 -16.68 13.58 1.81
N ASP A 276 -15.90 13.72 2.87
CA ASP A 276 -15.76 12.72 3.93
C ASP A 276 -15.34 11.33 3.38
N ILE A 277 -14.59 11.32 2.28
CA ILE A 277 -14.05 10.10 1.70
C ILE A 277 -12.84 9.65 2.52
N ILE A 278 -12.83 8.38 2.90
CA ILE A 278 -11.76 7.76 3.69
C ILE A 278 -10.88 6.84 2.85
N ASP A 279 -11.39 6.29 1.75
CA ASP A 279 -10.59 5.45 0.85
C ASP A 279 -11.04 5.57 -0.61
N VAL A 280 -10.09 5.40 -1.52
CA VAL A 280 -10.31 5.38 -2.97
C VAL A 280 -9.55 4.22 -3.58
N SER A 281 -10.23 3.42 -4.38
CA SER A 281 -9.66 2.33 -5.17
C SER A 281 -9.87 2.58 -6.66
N VAL A 282 -8.81 2.39 -7.43
CA VAL A 282 -8.79 2.60 -8.88
C VAL A 282 -8.30 1.32 -9.55
N SER A 283 -9.06 0.81 -10.50
CA SER A 283 -8.62 -0.34 -11.31
C SER A 283 -7.52 0.04 -12.31
N GLY A 284 -6.91 -0.96 -12.91
CA GLY A 284 -6.19 -0.80 -14.19
C GLY A 284 -7.09 -0.25 -15.30
N LEU A 285 -6.54 0.00 -16.49
CA LEU A 285 -7.33 0.47 -17.64
C LEU A 285 -8.30 -0.58 -18.20
N PRO A 286 -9.48 -0.14 -18.63
CA PRO A 286 -10.07 1.18 -18.50
C PRO A 286 -10.59 1.39 -17.07
N HIS A 287 -10.30 2.54 -16.47
CA HIS A 287 -10.44 2.75 -15.03
C HIS A 287 -11.90 2.76 -14.55
N ALA A 288 -12.25 1.83 -13.66
CA ALA A 288 -13.37 1.94 -12.73
C ALA A 288 -12.85 2.47 -11.38
N VAL A 289 -13.62 3.28 -10.72
CA VAL A 289 -13.22 3.94 -9.47
C VAL A 289 -14.29 3.75 -8.40
N TYR A 290 -13.86 3.39 -7.20
CA TYR A 290 -14.70 3.27 -6.02
C TYR A 290 -14.16 4.18 -4.93
N ALA A 291 -15.06 4.85 -4.22
CA ALA A 291 -14.70 5.62 -3.02
C ALA A 291 -15.63 5.23 -1.87
N VAL A 292 -15.04 5.00 -0.72
CA VAL A 292 -15.75 4.70 0.53
C VAL A 292 -15.80 5.97 1.36
N GLN A 293 -16.99 6.37 1.77
CA GLN A 293 -17.23 7.49 2.67
C GLN A 293 -17.17 7.00 4.13
N ASP A 294 -16.87 7.87 5.08
CA ASP A 294 -16.73 7.56 6.52
C ASP A 294 -17.97 6.91 7.14
N ASN A 295 -19.14 7.21 6.60
CA ASN A 295 -20.43 6.61 7.00
C ASN A 295 -20.70 5.24 6.35
N GLY A 296 -19.77 4.70 5.57
CA GLY A 296 -19.90 3.44 4.84
C GLY A 296 -20.62 3.53 3.49
N ALA A 297 -20.98 4.72 3.02
CA ALA A 297 -21.55 4.88 1.69
C ALA A 297 -20.51 4.62 0.59
N LEU A 298 -20.89 3.86 -0.42
CA LEU A 298 -20.06 3.55 -1.58
C LEU A 298 -20.40 4.47 -2.75
N TRP A 299 -19.40 5.14 -3.30
CA TRP A 299 -19.48 5.93 -4.52
C TRP A 299 -18.71 5.25 -5.63
N VAL A 300 -19.29 5.19 -6.85
CA VAL A 300 -18.69 4.49 -7.99
C VAL A 300 -18.79 5.33 -9.27
N TRP A 301 -17.74 5.29 -10.13
CA TRP A 301 -17.74 6.00 -11.42
C TRP A 301 -16.68 5.43 -12.37
N GLY A 302 -16.61 5.98 -13.59
CA GLY A 302 -15.70 5.56 -14.64
C GLY A 302 -16.27 4.45 -15.50
N TYR A 303 -15.41 3.52 -15.92
CA TYR A 303 -15.73 2.44 -16.84
C TYR A 303 -16.68 1.39 -16.23
N ASN A 304 -17.71 0.99 -17.02
CA ASN A 304 -18.74 0.05 -16.57
C ASN A 304 -19.19 -0.97 -17.64
N ALA A 305 -18.49 -1.10 -18.75
CA ALA A 305 -18.98 -1.95 -19.84
C ALA A 305 -19.11 -3.45 -19.49
N GLN A 306 -18.62 -3.89 -18.35
CA GLN A 306 -18.78 -5.24 -17.79
C GLN A 306 -19.73 -5.28 -16.58
N GLY A 307 -20.35 -4.14 -16.21
CA GLY A 307 -21.21 -4.03 -15.03
C GLY A 307 -20.42 -3.93 -13.70
N GLN A 308 -19.11 -3.68 -13.76
CA GLN A 308 -18.25 -3.67 -12.56
C GLN A 308 -18.62 -2.59 -11.54
N LEU A 309 -19.32 -1.53 -11.92
CA LEU A 309 -19.84 -0.52 -10.97
C LEU A 309 -21.03 -1.03 -10.14
N GLY A 310 -21.60 -2.19 -10.47
CA GLY A 310 -22.67 -2.83 -9.73
C GLY A 310 -24.02 -2.12 -9.80
N LEU A 311 -24.22 -1.18 -10.73
CA LEU A 311 -25.38 -0.28 -10.81
C LEU A 311 -26.60 -0.89 -11.54
N GLY A 312 -26.54 -2.16 -11.95
CA GLY A 312 -27.60 -2.85 -12.69
C GLY A 312 -27.57 -2.64 -14.20
N ASP A 313 -26.55 -1.94 -14.70
CA ASP A 313 -26.36 -1.69 -16.13
C ASP A 313 -24.87 -1.75 -16.53
N VAL A 314 -24.56 -1.44 -17.80
CA VAL A 314 -23.20 -1.43 -18.34
C VAL A 314 -22.77 -0.06 -18.85
N THR A 315 -23.39 1.02 -18.35
CA THR A 315 -23.14 2.39 -18.80
C THR A 315 -22.03 3.03 -17.97
N ASN A 316 -21.03 3.61 -18.64
CA ASN A 316 -19.95 4.38 -17.96
C ASN A 316 -20.53 5.58 -17.21
N ARG A 317 -19.89 5.98 -16.13
CA ARG A 317 -20.27 7.12 -15.30
C ARG A 317 -19.20 8.19 -15.32
N GLN A 318 -19.55 9.38 -15.79
CA GLN A 318 -18.63 10.54 -15.84
C GLN A 318 -18.60 11.34 -14.52
N THR A 319 -19.50 11.03 -13.60
CA THR A 319 -19.56 11.60 -12.24
C THR A 319 -19.71 10.50 -11.22
N PRO A 320 -19.22 10.69 -10.00
CA PRO A 320 -19.48 9.77 -8.90
C PRO A 320 -20.98 9.56 -8.67
N ILE A 321 -21.40 8.31 -8.59
CA ILE A 321 -22.77 7.89 -8.29
C ILE A 321 -22.77 7.19 -6.94
N LEU A 322 -23.62 7.62 -6.03
CA LEU A 322 -23.89 6.95 -4.76
C LEU A 322 -24.58 5.61 -5.04
N HIS A 323 -23.99 4.52 -4.55
CA HIS A 323 -24.60 3.20 -4.72
C HIS A 323 -25.78 3.03 -3.76
N SER A 324 -26.97 2.74 -4.31
CA SER A 324 -28.24 2.77 -3.54
C SER A 324 -28.39 1.62 -2.53
N SER A 325 -27.66 0.50 -2.73
CA SER A 325 -27.83 -0.72 -1.93
C SER A 325 -26.62 -1.02 -1.03
N ILE A 326 -25.49 -0.32 -1.20
CA ILE A 326 -24.29 -0.49 -0.40
C ILE A 326 -24.08 0.75 0.46
N ASN A 327 -24.30 0.63 1.76
CA ASN A 327 -24.22 1.74 2.72
C ASN A 327 -23.45 1.43 4.01
N THR A 328 -22.81 0.25 4.06
CA THR A 328 -21.96 -0.18 5.19
C THR A 328 -20.62 -0.71 4.68
N ALA A 329 -20.13 -0.18 3.54
CA ALA A 329 -18.84 -0.55 2.98
C ALA A 329 -17.71 -0.10 3.90
N VAL A 330 -16.78 -0.99 4.22
CA VAL A 330 -15.55 -0.68 4.96
C VAL A 330 -14.32 -0.70 4.05
N LYS A 331 -14.40 -1.46 2.94
CA LYS A 331 -13.38 -1.48 1.90
C LYS A 331 -13.99 -1.81 0.54
N ALA A 332 -13.51 -1.17 -0.50
CA ALA A 332 -13.87 -1.50 -1.88
C ALA A 332 -12.61 -1.64 -2.74
N VAL A 333 -12.58 -2.63 -3.61
CA VAL A 333 -11.48 -2.89 -4.52
C VAL A 333 -12.00 -2.97 -5.94
N ALA A 334 -11.56 -2.05 -6.79
CA ALA A 334 -11.77 -2.12 -8.23
C ALA A 334 -10.60 -2.88 -8.88
N SER A 335 -10.91 -3.84 -9.73
CA SER A 335 -9.93 -4.56 -10.55
C SER A 335 -10.33 -4.50 -12.01
N CYS A 336 -9.37 -4.33 -12.90
CA CYS A 336 -9.59 -4.42 -14.34
C CYS A 336 -8.36 -5.00 -15.04
N GLY A 337 -8.52 -6.12 -15.71
CA GLY A 337 -7.53 -6.67 -16.60
C GLY A 337 -7.79 -6.25 -18.05
N TYR A 338 -6.73 -6.10 -18.85
CA TYR A 338 -6.84 -5.86 -20.29
C TYR A 338 -6.57 -7.12 -21.07
N ASN A 339 -7.55 -7.59 -21.82
CA ASN A 339 -7.37 -8.75 -22.70
C ASN A 339 -6.87 -8.33 -24.09
N THR A 340 -5.58 -8.53 -24.35
CA THR A 340 -4.93 -8.25 -25.65
C THR A 340 -5.45 -9.12 -26.82
N ALA A 341 -6.21 -10.18 -26.53
CA ALA A 341 -6.73 -11.12 -27.54
C ALA A 341 -8.11 -10.73 -28.11
N GLY A 342 -8.57 -9.49 -27.92
CA GLY A 342 -9.83 -8.98 -28.49
C GLY A 342 -11.10 -9.26 -27.70
N ALA A 343 -11.02 -9.87 -26.50
CA ALA A 343 -12.19 -10.14 -25.67
C ALA A 343 -12.62 -8.92 -24.79
N GLY A 344 -11.94 -7.78 -24.94
CA GLY A 344 -12.23 -6.57 -24.15
C GLY A 344 -11.68 -6.60 -22.72
N PRO A 345 -11.90 -5.54 -21.95
CA PRO A 345 -11.46 -5.45 -20.56
C PRO A 345 -12.22 -6.43 -19.65
N THR A 346 -11.54 -6.97 -18.63
CA THR A 346 -12.08 -7.98 -17.69
C THR A 346 -12.32 -7.38 -16.31
N GLY A 347 -13.04 -6.25 -16.24
CA GLY A 347 -13.24 -5.51 -15.00
C GLY A 347 -14.22 -6.17 -14.04
N HIS A 348 -13.84 -6.27 -12.76
CA HIS A 348 -14.74 -6.66 -11.68
C HIS A 348 -14.47 -5.84 -10.42
N GLY A 349 -15.38 -5.89 -9.47
CA GLY A 349 -15.26 -5.21 -8.20
C GLY A 349 -15.66 -6.08 -7.02
N LEU A 350 -14.99 -5.86 -5.90
CA LEU A 350 -15.30 -6.44 -4.61
C LEU A 350 -15.61 -5.34 -3.61
N VAL A 351 -16.56 -5.57 -2.74
CA VAL A 351 -16.89 -4.68 -1.61
C VAL A 351 -17.01 -5.52 -0.35
N LEU A 352 -16.28 -5.13 0.69
CA LEU A 352 -16.39 -5.68 2.03
C LEU A 352 -17.30 -4.78 2.85
N LEU A 353 -18.31 -5.36 3.47
CA LEU A 353 -19.23 -4.65 4.37
C LEU A 353 -18.80 -4.79 5.83
N ALA A 354 -19.35 -3.94 6.69
CA ALA A 354 -19.05 -3.91 8.13
C ALA A 354 -19.45 -5.20 8.88
N ASP A 355 -20.33 -6.00 8.32
CA ASP A 355 -20.69 -7.32 8.84
C ASP A 355 -19.73 -8.45 8.41
N GLY A 356 -18.68 -8.12 7.67
CA GLY A 356 -17.70 -9.06 7.13
C GLY A 356 -18.15 -9.79 5.86
N SER A 357 -19.31 -9.46 5.29
CA SER A 357 -19.75 -10.04 4.01
C SER A 357 -19.04 -9.40 2.82
N ILE A 358 -18.77 -10.22 1.79
CA ILE A 358 -18.18 -9.76 0.53
C ILE A 358 -19.23 -9.75 -0.57
N TRP A 359 -19.28 -8.67 -1.32
CA TRP A 359 -20.14 -8.48 -2.48
C TRP A 359 -19.29 -8.26 -3.74
N SER A 360 -19.75 -8.77 -4.88
CA SER A 360 -19.01 -8.69 -6.14
C SER A 360 -19.91 -8.37 -7.34
N ALA A 361 -19.34 -7.68 -8.34
CA ALA A 361 -19.99 -7.36 -9.61
C ALA A 361 -18.97 -7.26 -10.74
N GLY A 362 -19.41 -7.36 -12.00
CA GLY A 362 -18.61 -7.22 -13.19
C GLY A 362 -18.40 -8.52 -13.95
N TYR A 363 -17.27 -8.60 -14.64
CA TYR A 363 -16.86 -9.76 -15.44
C TYR A 363 -16.56 -10.98 -14.57
N ASN A 364 -17.01 -12.17 -15.01
CA ASN A 364 -16.88 -13.43 -14.26
C ASN A 364 -16.33 -14.62 -15.08
N GLY A 365 -15.78 -14.40 -16.23
CA GLY A 365 -15.36 -15.50 -17.14
C GLY A 365 -14.35 -16.50 -16.56
N TYR A 366 -13.70 -16.17 -15.43
CA TYR A 366 -12.78 -17.05 -14.69
C TYR A 366 -13.30 -17.44 -13.30
N GLY A 367 -14.53 -17.05 -12.92
CA GLY A 367 -15.07 -17.27 -11.58
C GLY A 367 -14.61 -16.24 -10.54
N GLN A 368 -14.04 -15.11 -10.94
CA GLN A 368 -13.49 -14.09 -10.04
C GLN A 368 -14.54 -13.38 -9.19
N LEU A 369 -15.83 -13.53 -9.47
CA LEU A 369 -16.91 -13.07 -8.59
C LEU A 369 -17.20 -14.02 -7.43
N GLY A 370 -16.72 -15.28 -7.46
CA GLY A 370 -16.80 -16.22 -6.36
C GLY A 370 -18.15 -16.89 -6.14
N HIS A 371 -19.06 -16.88 -7.11
CA HIS A 371 -20.43 -17.41 -6.97
C HIS A 371 -20.62 -18.88 -7.41
N GLY A 372 -19.56 -19.59 -7.76
CA GLY A 372 -19.62 -20.97 -8.23
C GLY A 372 -19.95 -21.12 -9.71
N ASP A 373 -20.01 -20.01 -10.45
CA ASP A 373 -20.27 -19.97 -11.89
C ASP A 373 -19.34 -19.00 -12.64
N THR A 374 -19.57 -18.80 -13.92
CA THR A 374 -18.82 -17.86 -14.78
C THR A 374 -19.73 -16.80 -15.40
N THR A 375 -20.86 -16.50 -14.79
CA THR A 375 -21.84 -15.54 -15.28
C THR A 375 -21.49 -14.13 -14.78
N ASP A 376 -21.37 -13.16 -15.70
CA ASP A 376 -21.16 -11.74 -15.39
C ASP A 376 -22.35 -11.18 -14.59
N ARG A 377 -22.08 -10.22 -13.71
CA ARG A 377 -23.11 -9.57 -12.88
C ARG A 377 -23.01 -8.05 -12.98
N THR A 378 -24.11 -7.44 -13.39
CA THR A 378 -24.21 -5.96 -13.49
C THR A 378 -24.61 -5.29 -12.18
N SER A 379 -25.06 -6.08 -11.19
CA SER A 379 -25.38 -5.62 -9.83
C SER A 379 -24.50 -6.33 -8.82
N PHE A 380 -24.14 -5.66 -7.75
CA PHE A 380 -23.46 -6.32 -6.63
C PHE A 380 -24.33 -7.43 -6.05
N SER A 381 -23.72 -8.60 -5.88
CA SER A 381 -24.32 -9.79 -5.29
C SER A 381 -23.42 -10.30 -4.17
N GLN A 382 -24.01 -10.73 -3.06
CA GLN A 382 -23.26 -11.28 -1.94
C GLN A 382 -22.68 -12.65 -2.29
N ILE A 383 -21.40 -12.86 -2.00
CA ILE A 383 -20.76 -14.18 -2.08
C ILE A 383 -21.26 -15.00 -0.90
N SER A 384 -21.75 -16.21 -1.18
CA SER A 384 -22.27 -17.10 -0.13
C SER A 384 -21.12 -17.77 0.63
N LEU A 385 -20.78 -17.21 1.79
CA LEU A 385 -19.73 -17.68 2.69
C LEU A 385 -20.23 -17.63 4.13
N SER A 386 -19.71 -18.51 4.99
CA SER A 386 -19.99 -18.55 6.42
C SER A 386 -18.96 -17.75 7.24
N GLU A 387 -17.82 -17.46 6.64
CA GLU A 387 -16.69 -16.81 7.25
C GLU A 387 -16.91 -15.28 7.30
N THR A 388 -16.40 -14.65 8.36
CA THR A 388 -16.34 -13.18 8.51
C THR A 388 -15.03 -12.67 7.96
N PHE A 389 -15.08 -11.83 6.95
CA PHE A 389 -13.88 -11.25 6.36
C PHE A 389 -13.52 -9.90 6.98
N ILE A 390 -12.21 -9.62 7.07
CA ILE A 390 -11.66 -8.36 7.56
C ILE A 390 -10.88 -7.61 6.49
N ASP A 391 -10.51 -8.27 5.41
CA ASP A 391 -9.82 -7.66 4.26
C ASP A 391 -10.18 -8.35 2.95
N ILE A 392 -10.10 -7.59 1.83
CA ILE A 392 -10.32 -8.06 0.46
C ILE A 392 -9.26 -7.49 -0.48
N PHE A 393 -8.96 -8.24 -1.53
CA PHE A 393 -8.01 -7.87 -2.56
C PHE A 393 -8.38 -8.48 -3.91
N ALA A 394 -7.97 -7.82 -4.98
CA ALA A 394 -8.15 -8.31 -6.35
C ALA A 394 -6.93 -8.00 -7.22
N GLY A 395 -6.53 -8.95 -8.01
CA GLY A 395 -5.46 -8.78 -9.00
C GLY A 395 -5.95 -8.02 -10.24
N ASP A 396 -5.11 -7.14 -10.78
CA ASP A 396 -5.38 -6.37 -12.00
C ASP A 396 -4.69 -6.98 -13.24
N GLY A 397 -4.25 -8.22 -13.17
CA GLY A 397 -3.65 -8.94 -14.28
C GLY A 397 -4.64 -9.24 -15.42
N ARG A 398 -4.12 -9.74 -16.53
CA ARG A 398 -4.93 -10.24 -17.65
C ARG A 398 -5.95 -11.30 -17.23
N TYR A 399 -5.65 -12.02 -16.17
CA TYR A 399 -6.38 -13.14 -15.64
C TYR A 399 -6.75 -12.88 -14.17
N PRO A 400 -7.84 -12.19 -13.90
CA PRO A 400 -8.15 -11.69 -12.58
C PRO A 400 -8.39 -12.82 -11.57
N THR A 401 -7.73 -12.68 -10.43
CA THR A 401 -7.90 -13.49 -9.22
C THR A 401 -8.35 -12.58 -8.10
N SER A 402 -9.26 -13.06 -7.27
CA SER A 402 -9.83 -12.35 -6.12
C SER A 402 -9.48 -13.07 -4.83
N GLY A 403 -9.57 -12.37 -3.71
CA GLY A 403 -9.37 -12.98 -2.40
C GLY A 403 -9.81 -12.12 -1.24
N GLY A 404 -9.72 -12.71 -0.05
CA GLY A 404 -9.96 -12.04 1.22
C GLY A 404 -9.27 -12.75 2.37
N VAL A 405 -9.13 -12.03 3.49
CA VAL A 405 -8.63 -12.54 4.76
C VAL A 405 -9.76 -12.51 5.78
N THR A 406 -9.93 -13.59 6.54
CA THR A 406 -10.95 -13.69 7.58
C THR A 406 -10.45 -13.16 8.92
N ASP A 407 -11.37 -12.98 9.87
CA ASP A 407 -11.08 -12.64 11.28
C ASP A 407 -10.32 -13.75 12.05
N GLN A 408 -10.17 -14.94 11.43
CA GLN A 408 -9.35 -16.05 11.91
C GLN A 408 -7.98 -16.14 11.21
N ASP A 409 -7.54 -15.07 10.54
CA ASP A 409 -6.29 -15.03 9.76
C ASP A 409 -6.22 -16.05 8.61
N GLU A 410 -7.35 -16.50 8.10
CA GLU A 410 -7.42 -17.42 6.98
C GLU A 410 -7.52 -16.68 5.65
N VAL A 411 -6.76 -17.12 4.65
CA VAL A 411 -6.82 -16.59 3.28
C VAL A 411 -7.76 -17.45 2.43
N TYR A 412 -8.63 -16.78 1.70
CA TYR A 412 -9.43 -17.39 0.64
C TYR A 412 -9.11 -16.73 -0.69
N LEU A 413 -8.92 -17.54 -1.74
CA LEU A 413 -8.60 -17.10 -3.10
C LEU A 413 -9.56 -17.74 -4.09
N TRP A 414 -9.96 -17.00 -5.14
CA TRP A 414 -10.82 -17.50 -6.20
C TRP A 414 -10.61 -16.76 -7.52
N GLY A 415 -11.19 -17.29 -8.62
CA GLY A 415 -11.01 -16.76 -9.95
C GLY A 415 -9.97 -17.53 -10.77
N ASN A 416 -9.20 -16.83 -11.58
CA ASN A 416 -8.19 -17.44 -12.43
C ASN A 416 -7.09 -18.14 -11.62
N ASN A 417 -6.68 -19.31 -12.10
CA ASN A 417 -5.60 -20.10 -11.51
C ASN A 417 -4.67 -20.73 -12.58
N GLY A 418 -4.66 -20.17 -13.77
CA GLY A 418 -3.92 -20.74 -14.92
C GLY A 418 -2.42 -20.91 -14.70
N TYR A 419 -1.85 -20.20 -13.72
CA TYR A 419 -0.44 -20.30 -13.30
C TYR A 419 -0.26 -20.90 -11.90
N GLY A 420 -1.34 -21.40 -11.28
CA GLY A 420 -1.29 -21.95 -9.93
C GLY A 420 -1.25 -20.92 -8.81
N GLN A 421 -1.56 -19.65 -9.09
CA GLN A 421 -1.48 -18.52 -8.15
C GLN A 421 -2.45 -18.64 -6.95
N ILE A 422 -3.48 -19.48 -7.04
CA ILE A 422 -4.37 -19.81 -5.91
C ILE A 422 -3.76 -20.83 -4.94
N GLY A 423 -2.73 -21.57 -5.38
CA GLY A 423 -2.10 -22.57 -4.51
C GLY A 423 -2.96 -23.82 -4.26
N SER A 424 -3.88 -24.16 -5.17
CA SER A 424 -4.81 -25.30 -5.02
C SER A 424 -4.21 -26.68 -5.34
N GLY A 425 -2.92 -26.75 -5.66
CA GLY A 425 -2.25 -27.97 -6.10
C GLY A 425 -2.40 -28.27 -7.60
N ASN A 426 -3.13 -27.44 -8.34
CA ASN A 426 -3.32 -27.53 -9.78
C ASN A 426 -3.48 -26.15 -10.40
N ALA A 427 -3.70 -26.09 -11.73
CA ALA A 427 -3.91 -24.85 -12.49
C ALA A 427 -5.39 -24.65 -12.92
N THR A 428 -6.34 -25.24 -12.19
CA THR A 428 -7.78 -25.10 -12.49
C THR A 428 -8.34 -23.88 -11.78
N ASN A 429 -9.11 -23.03 -12.48
CA ASN A 429 -9.81 -21.89 -11.92
C ASN A 429 -10.70 -22.30 -10.73
N GLN A 430 -10.75 -21.45 -9.72
CA GLN A 430 -11.62 -21.64 -8.57
C GLN A 430 -12.83 -20.70 -8.70
N LEU A 431 -14.01 -21.27 -8.97
CA LEU A 431 -15.24 -20.50 -9.21
C LEU A 431 -15.89 -20.02 -7.90
N SER A 432 -15.47 -20.58 -6.78
CA SER A 432 -15.89 -20.22 -5.42
C SER A 432 -14.64 -19.96 -4.56
N PRO A 433 -14.75 -19.19 -3.47
CA PRO A 433 -13.65 -19.00 -2.54
C PRO A 433 -13.05 -20.32 -2.08
N PHE A 434 -11.75 -20.44 -2.25
CA PHE A 434 -10.96 -21.64 -1.96
C PHE A 434 -9.89 -21.29 -0.93
N LYS A 435 -9.77 -22.06 0.13
CA LYS A 435 -8.71 -21.93 1.13
C LYS A 435 -7.48 -22.69 0.64
N PRO A 436 -6.36 -22.02 0.32
CA PRO A 436 -5.16 -22.68 -0.16
C PRO A 436 -4.62 -23.69 0.86
N ASN A 437 -4.11 -24.82 0.37
CA ASN A 437 -3.37 -25.75 1.19
C ASN A 437 -1.97 -25.16 1.44
N GLY A 438 -1.77 -24.48 2.56
CA GLY A 438 -0.50 -23.87 2.94
C GLY A 438 -0.21 -24.08 4.42
N SER A 439 1.07 -24.26 4.75
CA SER A 439 1.53 -24.28 6.14
C SER A 439 1.85 -22.85 6.61
N PHE A 440 0.97 -21.89 6.31
CA PHE A 440 1.13 -20.52 6.80
C PHE A 440 1.19 -20.55 8.33
N GLN A 441 2.29 -20.05 8.91
CA GLN A 441 2.50 -20.02 10.35
C GLN A 441 2.36 -18.57 10.82
N GLY A 442 1.31 -18.30 11.61
CA GLY A 442 1.05 -16.98 12.15
C GLY A 442 -0.03 -16.19 11.39
N SER A 443 -0.28 -14.99 11.87
CA SER A 443 -1.30 -14.08 11.36
C SER A 443 -0.96 -13.59 9.96
N VAL A 444 -1.94 -13.55 9.08
CA VAL A 444 -1.78 -13.01 7.72
C VAL A 444 -1.92 -11.49 7.76
N SER A 445 -0.85 -10.79 7.48
CA SER A 445 -0.80 -9.33 7.54
C SER A 445 -1.02 -8.66 6.18
N ARG A 446 -0.69 -9.35 5.08
CA ARG A 446 -0.81 -8.77 3.73
C ARG A 446 -0.85 -9.86 2.65
N VAL A 447 -1.68 -9.63 1.64
CA VAL A 447 -1.73 -10.45 0.42
C VAL A 447 -1.66 -9.53 -0.80
N LEU A 448 -0.85 -9.88 -1.79
CA LEU A 448 -0.85 -9.27 -3.11
C LEU A 448 -1.07 -10.34 -4.17
N ILE A 449 -2.01 -10.07 -5.07
CA ILE A 449 -2.27 -10.89 -6.26
C ILE A 449 -2.04 -10.02 -7.48
N GLY A 450 -1.43 -10.58 -8.49
CA GLY A 450 -1.24 -9.94 -9.77
C GLY A 450 0.05 -10.38 -10.42
N GLY A 451 0.42 -9.68 -11.46
CA GLY A 451 1.60 -9.99 -12.26
C GLY A 451 1.70 -9.04 -13.43
N GLY A 452 2.47 -9.45 -14.42
CA GLY A 452 2.56 -8.76 -15.70
C GLY A 452 1.34 -9.00 -16.59
N ALA A 453 1.39 -8.49 -17.82
CA ALA A 453 0.31 -8.63 -18.80
C ALA A 453 -0.01 -10.10 -19.19
N SER A 454 0.82 -11.06 -18.82
CA SER A 454 0.66 -12.46 -19.24
C SER A 454 0.85 -13.49 -18.13
N TYR A 455 1.40 -13.16 -16.97
CA TYR A 455 1.79 -14.14 -15.95
C TYR A 455 1.52 -13.63 -14.56
N ASP A 456 0.71 -14.36 -13.79
CA ASP A 456 0.25 -13.96 -12.47
C ASP A 456 0.91 -14.77 -11.34
N GLY A 457 1.04 -14.12 -10.18
CA GLY A 457 1.47 -14.73 -8.93
C GLY A 457 0.68 -14.20 -7.75
N CYS A 458 0.78 -14.89 -6.64
CA CYS A 458 0.26 -14.45 -5.35
C CYS A 458 1.37 -14.53 -4.31
N ILE A 459 1.49 -13.49 -3.50
CA ILE A 459 2.41 -13.43 -2.36
C ILE A 459 1.60 -13.13 -1.11
N ILE A 460 1.87 -13.91 -0.06
CA ILE A 460 1.22 -13.82 1.24
C ILE A 460 2.30 -13.58 2.29
N GLN A 461 2.13 -12.56 3.12
CA GLN A 461 2.90 -12.41 4.35
C GLN A 461 2.15 -13.06 5.51
N SER A 462 2.79 -14.02 6.16
CA SER A 462 2.30 -14.69 7.35
C SER A 462 3.37 -14.64 8.44
N GLY A 463 3.12 -13.84 9.48
CA GLY A 463 4.16 -13.45 10.43
C GLY A 463 5.32 -12.74 9.72
N ASP A 464 6.55 -13.16 10.01
CA ASP A 464 7.78 -12.64 9.40
C ASP A 464 8.20 -13.43 8.15
N GLU A 465 7.28 -14.17 7.51
CA GLU A 465 7.58 -14.98 6.34
C GLU A 465 6.72 -14.58 5.14
N LEU A 466 7.33 -14.59 3.96
CA LEU A 466 6.65 -14.47 2.68
C LEU A 466 6.51 -15.84 2.03
N TRP A 467 5.32 -16.09 1.51
CA TRP A 467 4.94 -17.29 0.78
C TRP A 467 4.44 -16.91 -0.61
N ALA A 468 4.85 -17.67 -1.63
CA ALA A 468 4.54 -17.34 -3.01
C ALA A 468 4.06 -18.56 -3.79
N ALA A 469 3.08 -18.34 -4.69
CA ALA A 469 2.58 -19.30 -5.66
C ALA A 469 2.31 -18.61 -7.01
N GLY A 470 2.27 -19.36 -8.10
CA GLY A 470 2.00 -18.83 -9.44
C GLY A 470 3.18 -18.97 -10.40
N TYR A 471 3.32 -18.02 -11.32
CA TYR A 471 4.38 -18.03 -12.33
C TYR A 471 5.74 -17.63 -11.73
N SER A 472 6.78 -18.43 -12.05
CA SER A 472 8.15 -18.20 -11.54
C SER A 472 9.20 -18.16 -12.67
N GLY A 473 8.81 -18.01 -13.93
CA GLY A 473 9.71 -18.16 -15.08
C GLY A 473 10.95 -17.29 -15.07
N ASN A 474 10.93 -16.13 -14.40
CA ASN A 474 12.06 -15.22 -14.27
C ASN A 474 12.53 -15.05 -12.80
N GLY A 475 12.30 -16.06 -11.96
CA GLY A 475 12.64 -15.98 -10.54
C GLY A 475 11.74 -15.06 -9.70
N ASN A 476 10.63 -14.59 -10.26
CA ASN A 476 9.71 -13.59 -9.71
C ASN A 476 9.24 -13.91 -8.29
N LEU A 477 9.01 -15.20 -8.00
CA LEU A 477 8.50 -15.65 -6.70
C LEU A 477 9.59 -15.74 -5.62
N GLY A 478 10.87 -15.66 -5.98
CA GLY A 478 11.97 -15.80 -5.03
C GLY A 478 12.11 -17.20 -4.40
N ILE A 479 11.57 -18.24 -5.02
CA ILE A 479 11.52 -19.62 -4.50
C ILE A 479 12.61 -20.53 -5.11
N ASN A 480 13.62 -19.93 -5.73
CA ASN A 480 14.70 -20.62 -6.47
C ASN A 480 14.18 -21.56 -7.58
N SER A 481 13.13 -21.15 -8.27
CA SER A 481 12.51 -21.88 -9.37
C SER A 481 12.31 -20.97 -10.56
N VAL A 482 12.53 -21.49 -11.74
CA VAL A 482 12.18 -20.92 -13.05
C VAL A 482 11.29 -21.88 -13.84
N ALA A 483 10.57 -22.75 -13.17
CA ALA A 483 9.76 -23.82 -13.78
C ALA A 483 8.47 -23.34 -14.49
N GLY A 484 8.20 -22.04 -14.47
CA GLY A 484 6.99 -21.46 -15.06
C GLY A 484 5.81 -21.45 -14.10
N THR A 485 5.25 -22.59 -13.71
CA THR A 485 4.03 -22.68 -12.89
C THR A 485 4.29 -23.37 -11.57
N ASN A 486 3.90 -22.74 -10.45
CA ASN A 486 3.96 -23.30 -9.10
C ASN A 486 2.55 -23.30 -8.48
N ASN A 487 1.96 -24.47 -8.38
CA ASN A 487 0.56 -24.68 -7.98
C ASN A 487 0.34 -24.73 -6.45
N THR A 488 1.40 -24.60 -5.66
CA THR A 488 1.36 -24.60 -4.19
C THR A 488 2.18 -23.46 -3.66
N PHE A 489 1.77 -22.90 -2.51
CA PHE A 489 2.55 -21.88 -1.85
C PHE A 489 3.87 -22.45 -1.33
N GLN A 490 4.96 -21.78 -1.66
CA GLN A 490 6.31 -22.08 -1.20
C GLN A 490 6.87 -20.86 -0.49
N ARG A 491 7.73 -21.09 0.51
CA ARG A 491 8.40 -20.01 1.23
C ARG A 491 9.38 -19.29 0.30
N VAL A 492 9.35 -17.98 0.30
CA VAL A 492 10.32 -17.15 -0.41
C VAL A 492 11.70 -17.35 0.25
N LEU A 493 12.74 -17.59 -0.55
CA LEU A 493 14.08 -17.92 -0.06
C LEU A 493 14.97 -16.68 0.03
N GLY A 494 15.92 -16.70 0.97
CA GLY A 494 16.87 -15.62 1.19
C GLY A 494 16.39 -14.56 2.17
N GLN A 495 15.21 -14.73 2.78
CA GLN A 495 14.71 -13.85 3.83
C GLN A 495 15.62 -13.92 5.07
N SER A 496 15.99 -12.76 5.62
CA SER A 496 16.88 -12.68 6.78
C SER A 496 16.63 -11.39 7.57
N GLY A 497 15.72 -11.42 8.53
CA GLY A 497 15.32 -10.27 9.34
C GLY A 497 13.80 -10.15 9.46
N ILE A 498 13.35 -9.18 10.25
CA ILE A 498 11.95 -8.84 10.42
C ILE A 498 11.51 -8.00 9.21
N ILE A 499 10.43 -8.40 8.57
CA ILE A 499 9.90 -7.72 7.38
C ILE A 499 9.13 -6.48 7.82
N GLU A 500 9.61 -5.30 7.45
CA GLU A 500 8.95 -4.00 7.67
C GLU A 500 7.93 -3.69 6.58
N ASP A 501 8.31 -3.88 5.30
CA ASP A 501 7.46 -3.67 4.13
C ASP A 501 7.93 -4.54 2.96
N TRP A 502 7.06 -4.75 1.98
CA TRP A 502 7.40 -5.41 0.74
C TRP A 502 6.46 -4.97 -0.39
N ASN A 503 6.93 -5.03 -1.62
CA ASN A 503 6.11 -4.76 -2.79
C ASN A 503 6.56 -5.59 -3.99
N CYS A 504 5.70 -5.65 -5.00
CA CYS A 504 6.04 -6.19 -6.30
C CYS A 504 6.22 -5.05 -7.31
N TYR A 505 7.12 -5.26 -8.26
CA TYR A 505 7.44 -4.29 -9.30
C TYR A 505 7.53 -5.00 -10.64
N GLY A 506 7.46 -4.22 -11.72
CA GLY A 506 7.57 -4.70 -13.09
C GLY A 506 6.20 -4.94 -13.75
N GLN A 507 6.12 -4.57 -15.01
CA GLN A 507 5.01 -4.88 -15.92
C GLN A 507 5.59 -5.18 -17.30
N GLY A 508 5.68 -6.42 -17.62
CA GLY A 508 6.00 -6.86 -18.97
C GLY A 508 5.24 -8.14 -19.28
N THR A 509 5.41 -8.68 -20.45
CA THR A 509 4.80 -9.96 -20.80
C THR A 509 5.25 -11.11 -19.89
N ALA A 510 6.38 -10.93 -19.16
CA ALA A 510 6.92 -11.95 -18.24
C ALA A 510 7.69 -11.36 -17.05
N SER A 511 7.76 -10.04 -16.88
CA SER A 511 8.76 -9.37 -16.05
C SER A 511 8.15 -8.71 -14.83
N TRP A 512 8.24 -9.34 -13.69
CA TRP A 512 7.95 -8.74 -12.39
C TRP A 512 8.90 -9.31 -11.32
N GLY A 513 8.96 -8.70 -10.18
CA GLY A 513 9.80 -9.13 -9.08
C GLY A 513 9.30 -8.65 -7.74
N LEU A 514 9.95 -9.12 -6.69
CA LEU A 514 9.65 -8.84 -5.30
C LEU A 514 10.76 -7.99 -4.68
N GLY A 515 10.39 -6.96 -3.92
CA GLY A 515 11.27 -6.19 -3.03
C GLY A 515 10.82 -6.33 -1.61
N VAL A 516 11.74 -6.58 -0.69
CA VAL A 516 11.49 -6.75 0.74
C VAL A 516 12.36 -5.77 1.51
N LEU A 517 11.73 -4.92 2.31
CA LEU A 517 12.38 -4.01 3.26
C LEU A 517 12.36 -4.65 4.65
N TYR A 518 13.49 -4.67 5.31
CA TYR A 518 13.64 -5.16 6.67
C TYR A 518 13.72 -4.02 7.68
N ASP A 519 13.50 -4.34 8.94
CA ASP A 519 13.51 -3.41 10.07
C ASP A 519 14.85 -2.67 10.27
N ASP A 520 15.94 -3.24 9.75
CA ASP A 520 17.26 -2.59 9.73
C ASP A 520 17.45 -1.59 8.58
N GLY A 521 16.44 -1.44 7.71
CA GLY A 521 16.46 -0.55 6.53
C GLY A 521 17.17 -1.14 5.31
N ARG A 522 17.58 -2.41 5.36
CA ARG A 522 18.08 -3.16 4.23
C ARG A 522 16.92 -3.56 3.30
N VAL A 523 17.18 -3.57 2.01
CA VAL A 523 16.25 -4.07 0.99
C VAL A 523 16.86 -5.24 0.27
N ASP A 524 16.12 -6.33 0.17
CA ASP A 524 16.44 -7.45 -0.71
C ASP A 524 15.45 -7.52 -1.87
N ALA A 525 15.87 -8.10 -2.98
CA ALA A 525 15.09 -8.18 -4.20
C ALA A 525 15.31 -9.48 -4.97
N CYS A 526 14.27 -9.93 -5.67
CA CYS A 526 14.36 -11.00 -6.65
C CYS A 526 13.44 -10.72 -7.86
N GLY A 527 13.58 -11.50 -8.91
CA GLY A 527 12.79 -11.42 -10.14
C GLY A 527 13.60 -11.03 -11.37
N ASP A 528 12.91 -10.53 -12.38
CA ASP A 528 13.53 -10.15 -13.66
C ASP A 528 14.55 -9.03 -13.48
N ASN A 529 15.73 -9.23 -14.05
CA ASN A 529 16.83 -8.26 -14.06
C ASN A 529 17.49 -8.19 -15.46
N ASN A 530 16.82 -8.72 -16.48
CA ASN A 530 17.42 -8.99 -17.79
C ASN A 530 17.69 -7.76 -18.64
N SER A 531 16.95 -6.66 -18.46
CA SER A 531 16.96 -5.56 -19.42
C SER A 531 17.38 -4.22 -18.82
N TYR A 532 17.00 -3.92 -17.59
CA TYR A 532 17.08 -2.55 -17.06
C TYR A 532 17.68 -2.45 -15.65
N GLY A 533 18.10 -3.59 -15.04
CA GLY A 533 18.65 -3.61 -13.67
C GLY A 533 17.61 -3.35 -12.59
N GLU A 534 16.39 -3.82 -12.80
CA GLU A 534 15.22 -3.56 -11.96
C GLU A 534 15.40 -4.04 -10.52
N THR A 535 16.21 -5.07 -10.30
CA THR A 535 16.47 -5.58 -8.95
C THR A 535 17.38 -4.65 -8.12
N GLY A 536 18.20 -3.80 -8.77
CA GLY A 536 19.15 -2.94 -8.06
C GLY A 536 20.25 -3.71 -7.32
N THR A 537 20.39 -5.02 -7.56
CA THR A 537 21.29 -5.89 -6.78
C THR A 537 22.71 -5.92 -7.31
N GLN A 538 22.91 -5.60 -8.59
CA GLN A 538 24.21 -5.68 -9.22
C GLN A 538 24.30 -4.83 -10.49
N SER A 539 25.34 -4.02 -10.61
CA SER A 539 25.65 -3.23 -11.81
C SER A 539 26.11 -4.13 -12.95
N GLY A 540 25.42 -4.04 -14.09
CA GLY A 540 25.83 -4.71 -15.34
C GLY A 540 25.62 -6.23 -15.40
N ASN A 541 25.04 -6.85 -14.37
CA ASN A 541 24.66 -8.26 -14.40
C ASN A 541 23.17 -8.38 -14.67
N LEU A 542 22.82 -8.76 -15.88
CA LEU A 542 21.45 -8.83 -16.40
C LEU A 542 20.91 -10.27 -16.35
N HIS A 543 21.08 -10.95 -15.23
CA HIS A 543 20.50 -12.28 -15.01
C HIS A 543 19.36 -12.24 -14.00
N ASP A 544 18.37 -13.08 -14.17
CA ASP A 544 17.25 -13.25 -13.25
C ASP A 544 17.76 -13.62 -11.84
N VAL A 545 17.15 -12.99 -10.85
CA VAL A 545 17.48 -13.23 -9.44
C VAL A 545 16.41 -14.13 -8.82
N THR A 546 16.72 -15.42 -8.69
CA THR A 546 15.77 -16.46 -8.28
C THR A 546 15.48 -16.53 -6.79
N THR A 547 16.29 -15.85 -5.96
CA THR A 547 16.11 -15.70 -4.51
C THR A 547 16.37 -14.26 -4.11
N LEU A 548 15.92 -13.85 -2.93
CA LEU A 548 16.18 -12.50 -2.44
C LEU A 548 17.68 -12.21 -2.34
N LYS A 549 18.10 -11.06 -2.87
CA LYS A 549 19.48 -10.54 -2.84
C LYS A 549 19.48 -9.08 -2.43
N ASN A 550 20.53 -8.68 -1.71
CA ASN A 550 20.68 -7.33 -1.22
C ASN A 550 20.74 -6.29 -2.36
N VAL A 551 19.95 -5.23 -2.23
CA VAL A 551 20.01 -4.04 -3.09
C VAL A 551 21.13 -3.14 -2.61
N ILE A 552 21.97 -2.66 -3.52
CA ILE A 552 23.13 -1.83 -3.21
C ILE A 552 22.76 -0.35 -3.38
N PHE A 553 22.84 0.41 -2.28
CA PHE A 553 22.52 1.85 -2.25
C PHE A 553 23.74 2.75 -2.23
#